data_dc4097adcf6c67b806f625799c0fad88
#
_entry.id   dc4097adcf6c67b806f625799c0fad88
#
_cell.length_a   1.000
_cell.length_b   1.000
_cell.length_c   1.000
_cell.angle_alpha   90.00
_cell.angle_beta   90.00
_cell.angle_gamma   90.00
#
_symmetry.space_group_name_H-M   'P 1'
#
loop_
_entity.id
_entity.type
_entity.pdbx_description
1 polymer ?
#
loop_
_entity_poly.entity_id
_entity_poly.type
_entity_poly.pdbx_seq_one_letter_code
_entity_poly.pdbx_strand_id
1 'polypeptide(L)'
;MKAEEVLHLAAKYELNADEAYPLKDEASGRKYWRLKNNSKSFVFCYLDPNKGDHKNFIKISNDLTANNVSAPKILHHDKIIGILIQEDLGDGDLLKVLDQNNKTNLLKKSLDVLIKIQQSKISELTKFSIDELINQMNLFKSKFCNEFLNINTDESIDDLIDVAINGIKSQPWTNCHFDFERRNLILDDSNNVSVIDYQDMKIGPIGIDLS
;
A
#
# COMPACT_ATOMS: atom_id res chain seq x y z
N MET A 1 2.13 22.23 -1.65
CA MET A 1 0.93 22.66 -0.90
C MET A 1 1.36 22.89 0.54
N LYS A 2 0.97 24.02 1.14
CA LYS A 2 1.25 24.36 2.55
C LYS A 2 0.06 23.97 3.44
N ALA A 3 0.29 23.86 4.76
CA ALA A 3 -0.76 23.47 5.72
C ALA A 3 -2.01 24.40 5.65
N GLU A 4 -1.81 25.70 5.51
CA GLU A 4 -2.89 26.67 5.39
C GLU A 4 -3.76 26.45 4.14
N GLU A 5 -3.13 26.09 3.00
CA GLU A 5 -3.85 25.76 1.77
C GLU A 5 -4.68 24.48 1.93
N VAL A 6 -4.12 23.48 2.64
CA VAL A 6 -4.80 22.22 2.93
C VAL A 6 -6.03 22.45 3.82
N LEU A 7 -5.90 23.25 4.89
CA LEU A 7 -7.00 23.62 5.77
C LEU A 7 -8.10 24.39 5.01
N HIS A 8 -7.71 25.34 4.15
CA HIS A 8 -8.66 26.08 3.33
C HIS A 8 -9.43 25.16 2.36
N LEU A 9 -8.74 24.19 1.76
CA LEU A 9 -9.38 23.22 0.88
C LEU A 9 -10.28 22.26 1.66
N ALA A 10 -9.85 21.77 2.83
CA ALA A 10 -10.65 20.91 3.69
C ALA A 10 -11.97 21.58 4.12
N ALA A 11 -11.93 22.87 4.44
CA ALA A 11 -13.10 23.64 4.82
C ALA A 11 -14.18 23.70 3.71
N LYS A 12 -13.81 23.64 2.43
CA LYS A 12 -14.76 23.56 1.30
C LYS A 12 -15.61 22.29 1.30
N TYR A 13 -15.11 21.24 1.97
CA TYR A 13 -15.78 19.95 2.10
C TYR A 13 -16.38 19.75 3.50
N GLU A 14 -16.66 20.85 4.20
CA GLU A 14 -17.27 20.85 5.54
C GLU A 14 -16.42 20.11 6.60
N LEU A 15 -15.14 19.90 6.33
CA LEU A 15 -14.19 19.33 7.28
C LEU A 15 -13.63 20.48 8.12
N ASN A 16 -14.18 20.62 9.33
CA ASN A 16 -13.69 21.59 10.31
C ASN A 16 -12.42 21.04 10.97
N ALA A 17 -11.27 21.30 10.34
CA ALA A 17 -9.97 20.98 10.90
C ALA A 17 -9.27 22.27 11.34
N ASP A 18 -8.64 22.23 12.52
CA ASP A 18 -7.89 23.35 13.11
C ASP A 18 -6.40 23.25 12.80
N GLU A 19 -5.93 22.03 12.54
CA GLU A 19 -4.52 21.72 12.32
C GLU A 19 -4.32 20.79 11.14
N ALA A 20 -3.22 21.00 10.39
CA ALA A 20 -2.78 20.13 9.30
C ALA A 20 -1.28 19.80 9.44
N TYR A 21 -0.97 18.52 9.57
CA TYR A 21 0.40 18.02 9.69
C TYR A 21 0.77 17.24 8.44
N PRO A 22 1.91 17.55 7.78
CA PRO A 22 2.37 16.73 6.67
C PRO A 22 2.73 15.32 7.18
N LEU A 23 2.25 14.30 6.47
CA LEU A 23 2.71 12.94 6.63
C LEU A 23 3.92 12.71 5.72
N LYS A 24 4.61 11.58 5.91
CA LYS A 24 5.80 11.27 5.12
C LYS A 24 5.43 11.20 3.63
N ASP A 25 6.23 11.84 2.79
CA ASP A 25 6.06 11.77 1.34
C ASP A 25 6.32 10.35 0.84
N GLU A 26 5.48 9.88 -0.06
CA GLU A 26 5.61 8.61 -0.76
C GLU A 26 6.21 8.78 -2.17
N ALA A 27 6.80 7.72 -2.68
CA ALA A 27 7.39 7.71 -4.03
C ALA A 27 6.35 7.91 -5.15
N SER A 28 5.07 7.69 -4.85
CA SER A 28 3.95 7.80 -5.80
C SER A 28 3.63 9.23 -6.27
N GLY A 29 4.31 10.24 -5.71
CA GLY A 29 4.02 11.65 -5.98
C GLY A 29 2.76 12.19 -5.29
N ARG A 30 2.06 11.35 -4.53
CA ARG A 30 0.98 11.77 -3.64
C ARG A 30 1.56 12.48 -2.43
N LYS A 31 0.85 13.50 -1.96
CA LYS A 31 1.18 14.23 -0.75
C LYS A 31 0.08 14.06 0.26
N TYR A 32 0.45 13.69 1.48
CA TYR A 32 -0.50 13.39 2.54
C TYR A 32 -0.37 14.36 3.70
N TRP A 33 -1.51 14.74 4.28
CA TRP A 33 -1.61 15.50 5.52
C TRP A 33 -2.61 14.85 6.45
N ARG A 34 -2.29 14.85 7.73
CA ARG A 34 -3.26 14.56 8.77
C ARG A 34 -3.94 15.86 9.18
N LEU A 35 -5.25 15.89 9.05
CA LEU A 35 -6.10 16.98 9.52
C LEU A 35 -6.66 16.62 10.88
N LYS A 36 -6.62 17.54 11.83
CA LYS A 36 -7.17 17.35 13.17
C LYS A 36 -8.07 18.49 13.57
N ASN A 37 -9.11 18.15 14.32
CA ASN A 37 -9.81 19.06 15.23
C ASN A 37 -9.93 18.39 16.61
N ASN A 38 -10.57 19.05 17.57
CA ASN A 38 -10.67 18.57 18.96
C ASN A 38 -11.27 17.16 19.12
N SER A 39 -11.96 16.61 18.13
CA SER A 39 -12.72 15.36 18.26
C SER A 39 -12.48 14.34 17.14
N LYS A 40 -11.89 14.75 16.02
CA LYS A 40 -11.76 13.90 14.82
C LYS A 40 -10.44 14.17 14.12
N SER A 41 -9.96 13.13 13.41
CA SER A 41 -8.86 13.26 12.47
C SER A 41 -9.21 12.62 11.12
N PHE A 42 -8.58 13.13 10.08
CA PHE A 42 -8.77 12.70 8.69
C PHE A 42 -7.42 12.69 7.99
N VAL A 43 -7.27 11.86 6.99
CA VAL A 43 -6.12 11.93 6.08
C VAL A 43 -6.55 12.58 4.77
N PHE A 44 -5.89 13.69 4.46
CA PHE A 44 -6.04 14.44 3.22
C PHE A 44 -4.90 14.05 2.28
N CYS A 45 -5.23 13.63 1.08
CA CYS A 45 -4.29 13.29 0.03
C CYS A 45 -4.46 14.22 -1.17
N TYR A 46 -3.36 14.71 -1.70
CA TYR A 46 -3.32 15.48 -2.93
C TYR A 46 -2.44 14.79 -3.97
N LEU A 47 -2.96 14.66 -5.17
CA LEU A 47 -2.22 14.27 -6.37
C LEU A 47 -2.50 15.30 -7.46
N ASP A 48 -1.44 15.85 -8.06
CA ASP A 48 -1.56 16.75 -9.21
C ASP A 48 -2.34 16.06 -10.33
N PRO A 49 -3.50 16.60 -10.77
CA PRO A 49 -4.33 15.98 -11.80
C PRO A 49 -3.61 15.75 -13.14
N ASN A 50 -2.52 16.50 -13.41
CA ASN A 50 -1.69 16.28 -14.59
C ASN A 50 -0.74 15.08 -14.46
N LYS A 51 -0.56 14.56 -13.24
CA LYS A 51 0.34 13.41 -12.94
C LYS A 51 -0.41 12.10 -12.73
N GLY A 52 -1.74 12.17 -12.54
CA GLY A 52 -2.56 10.98 -12.30
C GLY A 52 -3.90 11.29 -11.65
N ASP A 53 -4.59 10.25 -11.22
CA ASP A 53 -5.86 10.38 -10.51
C ASP A 53 -5.95 9.39 -9.33
N HIS A 54 -7.04 9.47 -8.57
CA HIS A 54 -7.34 8.58 -7.45
C HIS A 54 -8.30 7.44 -7.82
N LYS A 55 -8.63 7.25 -9.10
CA LYS A 55 -9.67 6.31 -9.53
C LYS A 55 -9.41 4.89 -9.05
N ASN A 56 -8.20 4.38 -9.29
CA ASN A 56 -7.83 3.03 -8.90
C ASN A 56 -7.83 2.87 -7.37
N PHE A 57 -7.28 3.84 -6.64
CA PHE A 57 -7.28 3.85 -5.18
C PHE A 57 -8.70 3.78 -4.60
N ILE A 58 -9.60 4.64 -5.08
CA ILE A 58 -11.01 4.69 -4.62
C ILE A 58 -11.72 3.38 -4.89
N LYS A 59 -11.53 2.83 -6.10
CA LYS A 59 -12.16 1.58 -6.52
C LYS A 59 -11.72 0.41 -5.63
N ILE A 60 -10.41 0.24 -5.44
CA ILE A 60 -9.87 -0.82 -4.59
C ILE A 60 -10.35 -0.65 -3.14
N SER A 61 -10.34 0.59 -2.60
CA SER A 61 -10.89 0.89 -1.26
C SER A 61 -12.33 0.42 -1.10
N ASN A 62 -13.18 0.74 -2.07
CA ASN A 62 -14.60 0.34 -2.04
C ASN A 62 -14.74 -1.18 -2.10
N ASP A 63 -14.00 -1.86 -2.98
CA ASP A 63 -14.04 -3.31 -3.12
C ASP A 63 -13.51 -4.02 -1.84
N LEU A 64 -12.42 -3.54 -1.23
CA LEU A 64 -11.91 -4.04 0.04
C LEU A 64 -12.96 -3.90 1.16
N THR A 65 -13.56 -2.72 1.29
CA THR A 65 -14.60 -2.45 2.28
C THR A 65 -15.83 -3.36 2.07
N ALA A 66 -16.26 -3.55 0.82
CA ALA A 66 -17.40 -4.42 0.48
C ALA A 66 -17.12 -5.90 0.81
N ASN A 67 -15.85 -6.31 0.86
CA ASN A 67 -15.42 -7.66 1.23
C ASN A 67 -14.98 -7.78 2.71
N ASN A 68 -15.30 -6.79 3.56
CA ASN A 68 -14.96 -6.77 4.98
C ASN A 68 -13.45 -6.82 5.27
N VAL A 69 -12.63 -6.30 4.35
CA VAL A 69 -11.22 -6.00 4.61
C VAL A 69 -11.14 -4.64 5.27
N SER A 70 -10.45 -4.56 6.40
CA SER A 70 -10.26 -3.29 7.11
C SER A 70 -9.27 -2.41 6.34
N ALA A 71 -9.78 -1.31 5.78
CA ALA A 71 -9.03 -0.30 5.05
C ALA A 71 -9.68 1.07 5.26
N PRO A 72 -8.95 2.19 5.08
CA PRO A 72 -9.51 3.53 5.27
C PRO A 72 -10.71 3.76 4.35
N LYS A 73 -11.81 4.24 4.92
CA LYS A 73 -12.99 4.62 4.14
C LYS A 73 -12.72 5.94 3.42
N ILE A 74 -13.11 6.02 2.16
CA ILE A 74 -13.08 7.27 1.40
C ILE A 74 -14.27 8.12 1.84
N LEU A 75 -13.97 9.32 2.34
CA LEU A 75 -14.98 10.26 2.83
C LEU A 75 -15.36 11.28 1.76
N HIS A 76 -14.37 11.73 0.99
CA HIS A 76 -14.58 12.69 -0.08
C HIS A 76 -13.53 12.56 -1.18
N HIS A 77 -13.90 12.95 -2.40
CA HIS A 77 -13.02 12.96 -3.56
C HIS A 77 -13.38 14.08 -4.51
N ASP A 78 -12.39 14.87 -4.92
CA ASP A 78 -12.51 15.86 -5.98
C ASP A 78 -11.47 15.60 -7.07
N LYS A 79 -11.94 15.07 -8.20
CA LYS A 79 -11.10 14.72 -9.34
C LYS A 79 -10.49 15.96 -10.02
N ILE A 80 -11.20 17.11 -10.01
CA ILE A 80 -10.75 18.32 -10.73
C ILE A 80 -9.54 18.92 -10.03
N ILE A 81 -9.57 18.92 -8.70
CA ILE A 81 -8.49 19.49 -7.88
C ILE A 81 -7.45 18.44 -7.50
N GLY A 82 -7.77 17.15 -7.67
CA GLY A 82 -6.87 16.03 -7.31
C GLY A 82 -6.81 15.74 -5.80
N ILE A 83 -7.93 15.92 -5.11
CA ILE A 83 -8.06 15.73 -3.67
C ILE A 83 -8.78 14.42 -3.35
N LEU A 84 -8.29 13.71 -2.36
CA LEU A 84 -8.94 12.58 -1.70
C LEU A 84 -8.90 12.80 -0.19
N ILE A 85 -10.00 12.57 0.49
CA ILE A 85 -10.10 12.61 1.94
C ILE A 85 -10.58 11.26 2.44
N GLN A 86 -9.86 10.70 3.38
CA GLN A 86 -10.14 9.38 3.92
C GLN A 86 -10.09 9.36 5.45
N GLU A 87 -10.62 8.28 6.01
CA GLU A 87 -10.53 7.97 7.44
C GLU A 87 -9.07 7.94 7.89
N ASP A 88 -8.81 8.49 9.07
CA ASP A 88 -7.51 8.39 9.72
C ASP A 88 -7.51 7.18 10.67
N LEU A 89 -6.64 6.22 10.39
CA LEU A 89 -6.46 5.01 11.20
C LEU A 89 -5.44 5.18 12.33
N GLY A 90 -4.91 6.39 12.51
CA GLY A 90 -3.91 6.69 13.54
C GLY A 90 -2.47 6.43 13.13
N ASP A 91 -1.56 6.36 14.11
CA ASP A 91 -0.10 6.26 13.93
C ASP A 91 0.46 4.89 14.30
N GLY A 92 -0.40 3.94 14.58
CA GLY A 92 -0.05 2.62 15.10
C GLY A 92 0.38 1.63 14.02
N ASP A 93 1.29 2.01 13.09
CA ASP A 93 1.84 1.04 12.15
C ASP A 93 2.59 -0.09 12.88
N LEU A 94 2.51 -1.31 12.35
CA LEU A 94 3.07 -2.49 13.00
C LEU A 94 4.60 -2.42 13.14
N LEU A 95 5.30 -1.60 12.37
CA LEU A 95 6.73 -1.40 12.55
C LEU A 95 7.03 -0.73 13.90
N LYS A 96 6.13 0.14 14.38
CA LYS A 96 6.28 0.87 15.65
C LYS A 96 5.75 0.07 16.84
N VAL A 97 4.61 -0.62 16.67
CA VAL A 97 3.88 -1.21 17.80
C VAL A 97 4.17 -2.68 18.05
N LEU A 98 4.83 -3.37 17.09
CA LEU A 98 5.14 -4.79 17.20
C LEU A 98 6.29 -5.01 18.20
N ASP A 99 6.06 -5.84 19.20
CA ASP A 99 7.05 -6.26 20.20
C ASP A 99 7.02 -7.76 20.49
N GLN A 100 7.85 -8.23 21.40
CA GLN A 100 7.96 -9.65 21.76
C GLN A 100 6.68 -10.21 22.39
N ASN A 101 5.87 -9.38 23.06
CA ASN A 101 4.69 -9.82 23.80
C ASN A 101 3.47 -9.91 22.89
N ASN A 102 3.39 -9.05 21.86
CA ASN A 102 2.22 -8.95 20.98
C ASN A 102 2.43 -9.56 19.59
N LYS A 103 3.68 -9.86 19.19
CA LYS A 103 4.04 -10.27 17.81
C LYS A 103 3.20 -11.43 17.27
N THR A 104 2.98 -12.48 18.04
CA THR A 104 2.24 -13.66 17.58
C THR A 104 0.78 -13.30 17.28
N ASN A 105 0.16 -12.50 18.13
CA ASN A 105 -1.22 -12.07 17.94
C ASN A 105 -1.35 -11.12 16.75
N LEU A 106 -0.47 -10.13 16.62
CA LEU A 106 -0.51 -9.16 15.54
C LEU A 106 -0.19 -9.78 14.18
N LEU A 107 0.80 -10.68 14.13
CA LEU A 107 1.09 -11.44 12.89
C LEU A 107 -0.09 -12.30 12.46
N LYS A 108 -0.78 -12.96 13.42
CA LYS A 108 -2.00 -13.71 13.09
C LYS A 108 -3.09 -12.80 12.49
N LYS A 109 -3.35 -11.65 13.12
CA LYS A 109 -4.31 -10.67 12.59
C LYS A 109 -3.91 -10.16 11.19
N SER A 110 -2.62 -9.93 10.96
CA SER A 110 -2.12 -9.53 9.64
C SER A 110 -2.38 -10.61 8.60
N LEU A 111 -2.13 -11.87 8.92
CA LEU A 111 -2.44 -13.00 8.03
C LEU A 111 -3.94 -13.13 7.78
N ASP A 112 -4.79 -12.89 8.78
CA ASP A 112 -6.25 -12.87 8.60
C ASP A 112 -6.69 -11.77 7.62
N VAL A 113 -6.03 -10.59 7.66
CA VAL A 113 -6.24 -9.50 6.68
C VAL A 113 -5.79 -9.94 5.29
N LEU A 114 -4.60 -10.54 5.17
CA LEU A 114 -4.08 -11.03 3.88
C LEU A 114 -4.99 -12.08 3.25
N ILE A 115 -5.47 -13.04 4.03
CA ILE A 115 -6.42 -14.06 3.56
C ILE A 115 -7.70 -13.41 3.02
N LYS A 116 -8.24 -12.43 3.73
CA LYS A 116 -9.41 -11.68 3.25
C LYS A 116 -9.15 -10.95 1.94
N ILE A 117 -7.99 -10.30 1.79
CA ILE A 117 -7.57 -9.66 0.54
C ILE A 117 -7.55 -10.67 -0.59
N GLN A 118 -6.90 -11.82 -0.38
CA GLN A 118 -6.76 -12.88 -1.38
C GLN A 118 -8.11 -13.48 -1.80
N GLN A 119 -9.08 -13.53 -0.90
CA GLN A 119 -10.43 -14.05 -1.16
C GLN A 119 -11.43 -13.00 -1.66
N SER A 120 -11.05 -11.72 -1.62
CA SER A 120 -11.92 -10.60 -2.00
C SER A 120 -12.23 -10.60 -3.50
N LYS A 121 -13.44 -10.16 -3.86
CA LYS A 121 -13.79 -9.85 -5.24
C LYS A 121 -13.39 -8.40 -5.53
N ILE A 122 -12.18 -8.21 -6.06
CA ILE A 122 -11.69 -6.91 -6.47
C ILE A 122 -11.75 -6.84 -8.00
N SER A 123 -12.50 -5.86 -8.49
CA SER A 123 -12.73 -5.74 -9.93
C SER A 123 -11.53 -5.09 -10.64
N GLU A 124 -11.26 -5.52 -11.89
CA GLU A 124 -10.30 -4.89 -12.81
C GLU A 124 -8.85 -4.80 -12.30
N LEU A 125 -8.41 -5.68 -11.41
CA LEU A 125 -6.99 -5.77 -11.11
C LEU A 125 -6.22 -6.26 -12.34
N THR A 126 -5.11 -5.59 -12.65
CA THR A 126 -4.18 -6.06 -13.68
C THR A 126 -3.42 -7.28 -13.17
N LYS A 127 -2.95 -8.12 -14.09
CA LYS A 127 -2.05 -9.21 -13.74
C LYS A 127 -0.62 -8.71 -13.62
N PHE A 128 0.10 -9.22 -12.63
CA PHE A 128 1.53 -9.03 -12.52
C PHE A 128 2.25 -9.62 -13.74
N SER A 129 3.20 -8.89 -14.28
CA SER A 129 3.95 -9.32 -15.46
C SER A 129 5.13 -10.19 -15.05
N ILE A 130 5.20 -11.40 -15.64
CA ILE A 130 6.38 -12.27 -15.47
C ILE A 130 7.62 -11.63 -16.11
N ASP A 131 7.46 -10.85 -17.17
CA ASP A 131 8.58 -10.14 -17.79
C ASP A 131 9.12 -9.03 -16.88
N GLU A 132 8.24 -8.34 -16.13
CA GLU A 132 8.68 -7.41 -15.07
C GLU A 132 9.46 -8.14 -13.98
N LEU A 133 9.01 -9.33 -13.55
CA LEU A 133 9.73 -10.15 -12.57
C LEU A 133 11.11 -10.57 -13.08
N ILE A 134 11.19 -11.06 -14.32
CA ILE A 134 12.46 -11.43 -14.96
C ILE A 134 13.42 -10.23 -14.97
N ASN A 135 12.93 -9.06 -15.39
CA ASN A 135 13.72 -7.85 -15.42
C ASN A 135 14.23 -7.44 -14.01
N GLN A 136 13.38 -7.53 -12.98
CA GLN A 136 13.77 -7.25 -11.60
C GLN A 136 14.82 -8.24 -11.09
N MET A 137 14.66 -9.53 -11.35
CA MET A 137 15.64 -10.54 -10.96
C MET A 137 16.99 -10.34 -11.68
N ASN A 138 16.98 -9.94 -12.94
CA ASN A 138 18.18 -9.60 -13.67
C ASN A 138 18.92 -8.37 -13.14
N LEU A 139 18.24 -7.47 -12.38
CA LEU A 139 18.91 -6.38 -11.67
C LEU A 139 19.84 -6.91 -10.57
N PHE A 140 19.49 -8.04 -9.92
CA PHE A 140 20.40 -8.69 -8.97
C PHE A 140 21.73 -9.03 -9.65
N LYS A 141 21.66 -9.67 -10.82
CA LYS A 141 22.85 -10.00 -11.61
C LYS A 141 23.64 -8.76 -12.03
N SER A 142 22.98 -7.84 -12.73
CA SER A 142 23.64 -6.70 -13.37
C SER A 142 24.06 -5.61 -12.36
N LYS A 143 23.18 -5.20 -11.47
CA LYS A 143 23.44 -4.09 -10.55
C LYS A 143 24.16 -4.51 -9.29
N PHE A 144 23.68 -5.60 -8.65
CA PHE A 144 24.27 -6.01 -7.38
C PHE A 144 25.57 -6.83 -7.59
N CYS A 145 25.53 -7.92 -8.36
CA CYS A 145 26.72 -8.75 -8.55
C CYS A 145 27.78 -8.03 -9.39
N ASN A 146 27.45 -7.61 -10.61
CA ASN A 146 28.45 -7.09 -11.54
C ASN A 146 28.91 -5.67 -11.18
N GLU A 147 27.99 -4.71 -10.97
CA GLU A 147 28.36 -3.31 -10.74
C GLU A 147 28.79 -3.04 -9.29
N PHE A 148 28.02 -3.51 -8.28
CA PHE A 148 28.29 -3.19 -6.88
C PHE A 148 29.38 -4.09 -6.26
N LEU A 149 29.30 -5.41 -6.44
CA LEU A 149 30.29 -6.36 -5.92
C LEU A 149 31.48 -6.58 -6.85
N ASN A 150 31.40 -6.10 -8.10
CA ASN A 150 32.42 -6.32 -9.13
C ASN A 150 32.75 -7.81 -9.35
N ILE A 151 31.72 -8.67 -9.30
CA ILE A 151 31.79 -10.12 -9.49
C ILE A 151 31.19 -10.44 -10.86
N ASN A 152 31.97 -11.10 -11.72
CA ASN A 152 31.43 -11.67 -12.96
C ASN A 152 30.59 -12.91 -12.60
N THR A 153 29.32 -12.85 -12.89
CA THR A 153 28.39 -13.98 -12.69
C THR A 153 28.50 -14.95 -13.86
N ASP A 154 28.46 -16.24 -13.54
CA ASP A 154 28.38 -17.32 -14.52
C ASP A 154 26.92 -17.76 -14.78
N GLU A 155 26.76 -18.82 -15.58
CA GLU A 155 25.44 -19.37 -15.93
C GLU A 155 24.65 -19.88 -14.72
N SER A 156 25.31 -20.18 -13.58
CA SER A 156 24.64 -20.68 -12.39
C SER A 156 23.64 -19.69 -11.79
N ILE A 157 23.89 -18.40 -11.94
CA ILE A 157 22.93 -17.34 -11.52
C ILE A 157 21.71 -17.32 -12.44
N ASP A 158 21.91 -17.53 -13.72
CA ASP A 158 20.80 -17.61 -14.68
C ASP A 158 19.92 -18.83 -14.40
N ASP A 159 20.53 -19.99 -14.14
CA ASP A 159 19.82 -21.21 -13.74
C ASP A 159 19.03 -21.01 -12.45
N LEU A 160 19.60 -20.33 -11.45
CA LEU A 160 18.91 -20.00 -10.20
C LEU A 160 17.71 -19.10 -10.43
N ILE A 161 17.86 -18.07 -11.25
CA ILE A 161 16.78 -17.16 -11.65
C ILE A 161 15.66 -17.94 -12.35
N ASP A 162 15.99 -18.83 -13.28
CA ASP A 162 15.00 -19.64 -14.00
C ASP A 162 14.25 -20.60 -13.07
N VAL A 163 14.93 -21.24 -12.13
CA VAL A 163 14.30 -22.07 -11.09
C VAL A 163 13.33 -21.25 -10.25
N ALA A 164 13.73 -20.05 -9.80
CA ALA A 164 12.89 -19.16 -9.01
C ALA A 164 11.66 -18.70 -9.81
N ILE A 165 11.83 -18.27 -11.06
CA ILE A 165 10.74 -17.85 -11.95
C ILE A 165 9.75 -18.99 -12.18
N ASN A 166 10.24 -20.21 -12.45
CA ASN A 166 9.38 -21.37 -12.65
C ASN A 166 8.61 -21.73 -11.36
N GLY A 167 9.26 -21.65 -10.20
CA GLY A 167 8.60 -21.80 -8.92
C GLY A 167 7.47 -20.77 -8.70
N ILE A 168 7.70 -19.51 -9.01
CA ILE A 168 6.71 -18.44 -8.91
C ILE A 168 5.56 -18.65 -9.90
N LYS A 169 5.85 -19.00 -11.14
CA LYS A 169 4.84 -19.29 -12.18
C LYS A 169 3.90 -20.43 -11.80
N SER A 170 4.40 -21.42 -11.05
CA SER A 170 3.62 -22.60 -10.62
C SER A 170 2.68 -22.33 -9.44
N GLN A 171 2.82 -21.20 -8.75
CA GLN A 171 1.94 -20.85 -7.63
C GLN A 171 0.51 -20.54 -8.12
N PRO A 172 -0.52 -20.74 -7.27
CA PRO A 172 -1.83 -20.17 -7.51
C PRO A 172 -1.75 -18.64 -7.58
N TRP A 173 -2.54 -18.03 -8.47
CA TRP A 173 -2.60 -16.57 -8.62
C TRP A 173 -3.85 -16.03 -7.96
N THR A 174 -3.70 -14.96 -7.18
CA THR A 174 -4.75 -14.34 -6.40
C THR A 174 -4.55 -12.82 -6.32
N ASN A 175 -5.42 -12.12 -5.60
CA ASN A 175 -5.20 -10.71 -5.28
C ASN A 175 -3.98 -10.59 -4.37
N CYS A 176 -3.03 -9.74 -4.74
CA CYS A 176 -1.85 -9.45 -3.97
C CYS A 176 -1.72 -7.95 -3.74
N HIS A 177 -1.23 -7.59 -2.57
CA HIS A 177 -0.98 -6.19 -2.19
C HIS A 177 0.28 -5.64 -2.84
N PHE A 178 1.30 -6.46 -3.01
CA PHE A 178 2.65 -6.17 -3.53
C PHE A 178 3.54 -5.32 -2.61
N ASP A 179 3.00 -4.81 -1.52
CA ASP A 179 3.75 -4.13 -0.46
C ASP A 179 3.11 -4.42 0.91
N PHE A 180 2.82 -5.72 1.18
CA PHE A 180 2.19 -6.16 2.41
C PHE A 180 3.21 -6.23 3.54
N GLU A 181 3.61 -5.07 4.03
CA GLU A 181 4.63 -4.95 5.06
C GLU A 181 4.13 -4.22 6.32
N ARG A 182 4.90 -4.29 7.40
CA ARG A 182 4.54 -3.75 8.71
C ARG A 182 4.20 -2.25 8.71
N ARG A 183 4.76 -1.45 7.80
CA ARG A 183 4.45 -0.01 7.67
C ARG A 183 3.08 0.24 7.07
N ASN A 184 2.58 -0.71 6.27
CA ASN A 184 1.30 -0.62 5.59
C ASN A 184 0.17 -1.34 6.34
N LEU A 185 0.44 -1.77 7.58
CA LEU A 185 -0.52 -2.40 8.48
C LEU A 185 -0.66 -1.55 9.73
N ILE A 186 -1.85 -1.00 9.94
CA ILE A 186 -2.15 -0.09 11.04
C ILE A 186 -2.99 -0.81 12.09
N LEU A 187 -2.53 -0.78 13.34
CA LEU A 187 -3.30 -1.23 14.50
C LEU A 187 -4.17 -0.06 14.99
N ASP A 188 -5.47 -0.19 14.87
CA ASP A 188 -6.42 0.81 15.38
C ASP A 188 -6.64 0.70 16.90
N ASP A 189 -7.30 1.71 17.48
CA ASP A 189 -7.61 1.77 18.93
C ASP A 189 -8.54 0.61 19.38
N SER A 190 -9.25 -0.01 18.45
CA SER A 190 -10.09 -1.19 18.69
C SER A 190 -9.30 -2.50 18.57
N ASN A 191 -7.98 -2.42 18.41
CA ASN A 191 -7.07 -3.55 18.27
C ASN A 191 -7.33 -4.40 17.01
N ASN A 192 -7.84 -3.79 15.92
CA ASN A 192 -7.91 -4.41 14.60
C ASN A 192 -6.72 -3.98 13.75
N VAL A 193 -6.30 -4.86 12.85
CA VAL A 193 -5.28 -4.53 11.84
C VAL A 193 -5.99 -4.13 10.54
N SER A 194 -5.64 -2.95 10.06
CA SER A 194 -6.12 -2.38 8.79
C SER A 194 -4.98 -2.26 7.80
N VAL A 195 -5.27 -2.36 6.50
CA VAL A 195 -4.28 -2.22 5.44
C VAL A 195 -4.39 -0.85 4.77
N ILE A 196 -3.23 -0.26 4.45
CA ILE A 196 -3.11 0.98 3.68
C ILE A 196 -2.17 0.76 2.48
N ASP A 197 -2.06 1.74 1.58
CA ASP A 197 -1.15 1.73 0.42
C ASP A 197 -1.44 0.62 -0.61
N TYR A 198 -2.71 0.34 -0.84
CA TYR A 198 -3.21 -0.77 -1.67
C TYR A 198 -3.45 -0.41 -3.14
N GLN A 199 -3.10 0.79 -3.61
CA GLN A 199 -3.40 1.25 -4.98
C GLN A 199 -2.66 0.48 -6.08
N ASP A 200 -1.57 -0.20 -5.72
CA ASP A 200 -0.74 -0.98 -6.65
C ASP A 200 -1.04 -2.48 -6.63
N MET A 201 -2.16 -2.87 -5.98
CA MET A 201 -2.64 -4.25 -5.97
C MET A 201 -2.80 -4.81 -7.38
N LYS A 202 -2.40 -6.07 -7.55
CA LYS A 202 -2.49 -6.82 -8.81
C LYS A 202 -2.91 -8.27 -8.54
N ILE A 203 -3.31 -8.99 -9.58
CA ILE A 203 -3.36 -10.45 -9.53
C ILE A 203 -1.94 -10.98 -9.68
N GLY A 204 -1.45 -11.69 -8.69
CA GLY A 204 -0.09 -12.21 -8.63
C GLY A 204 0.02 -13.57 -7.92
N PRO A 205 1.24 -14.14 -7.84
CA PRO A 205 1.50 -15.39 -7.15
C PRO A 205 1.23 -15.25 -5.65
N ILE A 206 0.52 -16.22 -5.08
CA ILE A 206 -0.02 -16.17 -3.71
C ILE A 206 1.02 -15.88 -2.63
N GLY A 207 2.28 -16.26 -2.85
CA GLY A 207 3.36 -16.10 -1.88
C GLY A 207 4.03 -14.73 -1.89
N ILE A 208 3.71 -13.84 -2.83
CA ILE A 208 4.48 -12.57 -2.98
C ILE A 208 4.36 -11.64 -1.78
N ASP A 209 3.21 -11.65 -1.10
CA ASP A 209 2.95 -10.84 0.09
C ASP A 209 3.46 -11.48 1.39
N LEU A 210 4.08 -12.66 1.31
CA LEU A 210 4.66 -13.39 2.45
C LEU A 210 6.20 -13.34 2.46
N SER A 211 6.80 -12.68 1.46
CA SER A 211 8.27 -12.63 1.28
C SER A 211 8.95 -11.52 2.07
#